data_608638ce344fc243ada03f07053b7118
#
_entry.id   608638ce344fc243ada03f07053b7118
#
_cell.length_a   1.000
_cell.length_b   1.000
_cell.length_c   1.000
_cell.angle_alpha   90.00
_cell.angle_beta   90.00
_cell.angle_gamma   90.00
#
_symmetry.space_group_name_H-M   'P 1'
#
loop_
_entity.id
_entity.type
_entity.pdbx_description
1 polymer ?
#
loop_
_entity_poly.entity_id
_entity_poly.type
_entity_poly.pdbx_seq_one_letter_code
_entity_poly.pdbx_strand_id
1 'polypeptide(L)'
;MILEILKYPDIRLKKKAQKVHSFAEIQVLIEDMIETMYAAPGVGLAAPQVGISLRVAVIDTSPPDQKNPFVLVNPEIISQKGETSIEEGCLSLPGPRALIARAEKIFVRAQDAQGNPLEKEVEGLLAIVIQHEIDHLNGRLFID
;
A
#
# COMPACT_ATOMS: atom_id res chain seq x y z
N MET A 1 0.54 -17.15 6.30
CA MET A 1 0.67 -16.82 7.75
C MET A 1 0.25 -15.37 7.96
N ILE A 2 -0.60 -15.13 8.95
CA ILE A 2 -0.98 -13.76 9.30
C ILE A 2 0.15 -13.11 10.08
N LEU A 3 0.62 -11.96 9.60
CA LEU A 3 1.71 -11.21 10.21
C LEU A 3 1.16 -10.17 11.20
N GLU A 4 1.98 -9.79 12.17
CA GLU A 4 1.64 -8.71 13.09
C GLU A 4 1.73 -7.37 12.37
N ILE A 5 0.66 -6.56 12.47
CA ILE A 5 0.65 -5.21 11.92
C ILE A 5 1.20 -4.27 12.98
N LEU A 6 2.27 -3.54 12.64
CA LEU A 6 2.87 -2.56 13.53
C LEU A 6 1.92 -1.38 13.74
N LYS A 7 1.91 -0.85 14.96
CA LYS A 7 1.04 0.27 15.33
C LYS A 7 1.88 1.51 15.63
N TYR A 8 1.34 2.68 15.30
CA TYR A 8 1.92 3.95 15.72
C TYR A 8 2.03 3.96 17.27
N PRO A 9 3.13 4.40 17.86
CA PRO A 9 4.26 5.14 17.27
C PRO A 9 5.52 4.29 16.99
N ASP A 10 5.37 3.06 16.52
CA ASP A 10 6.53 2.24 16.19
C ASP A 10 7.40 2.96 15.16
N ILE A 11 8.69 3.10 15.46
CA ILE A 11 9.63 3.86 14.63
C ILE A 11 9.87 3.23 13.25
N ARG A 12 9.63 1.93 13.12
CA ARG A 12 9.80 1.23 11.84
C ARG A 12 8.82 1.75 10.77
N LEU A 13 7.69 2.32 11.19
CA LEU A 13 6.70 2.91 10.28
C LEU A 13 7.21 4.19 9.62
N LYS A 14 8.23 4.82 10.17
CA LYS A 14 8.79 6.08 9.68
C LYS A 14 10.00 5.89 8.77
N LYS A 15 10.43 4.65 8.54
CA LYS A 15 11.57 4.37 7.67
C LYS A 15 11.16 4.28 6.21
N LYS A 16 11.97 4.85 5.33
CA LYS A 16 11.79 4.70 3.91
C LYS A 16 12.15 3.28 3.52
N ALA A 17 11.25 2.58 2.83
CA ALA A 17 11.46 1.21 2.39
C ALA A 17 12.48 1.13 1.26
N GLN A 18 13.17 0.00 1.18
CA GLN A 18 14.21 -0.25 0.19
C GLN A 18 13.64 -0.90 -1.06
N LYS A 19 14.25 -0.60 -2.20
CA LYS A 19 13.88 -1.18 -3.47
C LYS A 19 14.06 -2.70 -3.46
N VAL A 20 13.11 -3.42 -4.04
CA VAL A 20 13.20 -4.86 -4.23
C VAL A 20 14.06 -5.17 -5.45
N HIS A 21 15.03 -6.07 -5.28
CA HIS A 21 15.91 -6.53 -6.36
C HIS A 21 15.71 -8.01 -6.66
N SER A 22 15.30 -8.82 -5.67
CA SER A 22 15.08 -10.24 -5.83
C SER A 22 13.60 -10.57 -5.64
N PHE A 23 12.91 -10.85 -6.73
CA PHE A 23 11.48 -11.15 -6.70
C PHE A 23 11.20 -12.54 -6.15
N ALA A 24 12.14 -13.49 -6.32
CA ALA A 24 11.98 -14.82 -5.74
C ALA A 24 11.87 -14.76 -4.20
N GLU A 25 12.56 -13.82 -3.57
CA GLU A 25 12.60 -13.70 -2.12
C GLU A 25 11.34 -13.11 -1.49
N ILE A 26 10.47 -12.46 -2.31
CA ILE A 26 9.28 -11.80 -1.77
C ILE A 26 7.99 -12.59 -1.97
N GLN A 27 8.03 -13.78 -2.58
CA GLN A 27 6.81 -14.51 -2.90
C GLN A 27 6.02 -14.92 -1.64
N VAL A 28 6.70 -15.45 -0.63
CA VAL A 28 6.06 -15.81 0.64
C VAL A 28 5.56 -14.56 1.37
N LEU A 29 6.36 -13.50 1.36
CA LEU A 29 5.96 -12.21 1.96
C LEU A 29 4.66 -11.69 1.34
N ILE A 30 4.53 -11.73 0.02
CA ILE A 30 3.34 -11.28 -0.68
C ILE A 30 2.11 -12.09 -0.25
N GLU A 31 2.22 -13.42 -0.20
CA GLU A 31 1.14 -14.28 0.25
C GLU A 31 0.71 -13.95 1.67
N ASP A 32 1.70 -13.80 2.57
CA ASP A 32 1.44 -13.47 3.97
C ASP A 32 0.82 -12.08 4.12
N MET A 33 1.24 -11.12 3.32
CA MET A 33 0.66 -9.77 3.33
C MET A 33 -0.79 -9.77 2.85
N ILE A 34 -1.11 -10.51 1.81
CA ILE A 34 -2.48 -10.61 1.30
C ILE A 34 -3.38 -11.23 2.37
N GLU A 35 -2.96 -12.31 2.99
CA GLU A 35 -3.69 -12.96 4.06
C GLU A 35 -3.90 -12.01 5.25
N THR A 36 -2.84 -11.29 5.64
CA THR A 36 -2.89 -10.33 6.74
C THR A 36 -3.85 -9.17 6.43
N MET A 37 -3.82 -8.67 5.22
CA MET A 37 -4.72 -7.58 4.78
C MET A 37 -6.18 -7.99 4.93
N TYR A 38 -6.55 -9.19 4.45
CA TYR A 38 -7.93 -9.65 4.55
C TYR A 38 -8.36 -9.94 5.99
N ALA A 39 -7.43 -10.45 6.80
CA ALA A 39 -7.72 -10.75 8.20
C ALA A 39 -7.95 -9.49 9.05
N ALA A 40 -7.35 -8.36 8.67
CA ALA A 40 -7.39 -7.13 9.44
C ALA A 40 -8.76 -6.45 9.61
N PRO A 41 -9.81 -6.46 8.73
CA PRO A 41 -9.77 -6.43 7.28
C PRO A 41 -9.38 -5.04 6.73
N GLY A 42 -8.63 -5.01 5.67
CA GLY A 42 -8.20 -3.76 5.03
C GLY A 42 -8.25 -3.84 3.52
N VAL A 43 -8.11 -2.69 2.86
CA VAL A 43 -8.10 -2.60 1.40
C VAL A 43 -6.69 -2.44 0.84
N GLY A 44 -5.70 -2.21 1.72
CA GLY A 44 -4.31 -2.09 1.34
C GLY A 44 -3.39 -2.36 2.52
N LEU A 45 -2.17 -2.80 2.21
CA LEU A 45 -1.14 -3.05 3.21
C LEU A 45 0.23 -2.93 2.55
N ALA A 46 1.13 -2.18 3.19
CA ALA A 46 2.51 -2.01 2.75
C ALA A 46 3.45 -2.82 3.64
N ALA A 47 4.53 -3.34 3.08
CA ALA A 47 5.47 -4.18 3.80
C ALA A 47 6.04 -3.54 5.08
N PRO A 48 6.33 -2.23 5.13
CA PRO A 48 6.78 -1.62 6.39
C PRO A 48 5.79 -1.78 7.54
N GLN A 49 4.49 -1.91 7.26
CA GLN A 49 3.47 -2.09 8.30
C GLN A 49 3.57 -3.46 8.98
N VAL A 50 4.27 -4.41 8.38
CA VAL A 50 4.54 -5.71 9.00
C VAL A 50 6.02 -5.89 9.33
N GLY A 51 6.75 -4.79 9.41
CA GLY A 51 8.15 -4.77 9.86
C GLY A 51 9.18 -5.12 8.78
N ILE A 52 8.78 -5.18 7.52
CA ILE A 52 9.67 -5.50 6.41
C ILE A 52 9.90 -4.25 5.58
N SER A 53 11.14 -3.76 5.56
CA SER A 53 11.48 -2.49 4.90
C SER A 53 11.76 -2.68 3.41
N LEU A 54 10.75 -3.15 2.68
CA LEU A 54 10.80 -3.35 1.23
C LEU A 54 9.64 -2.64 0.55
N ARG A 55 9.86 -2.21 -0.68
CA ARG A 55 8.86 -1.45 -1.45
C ARG A 55 7.86 -2.40 -2.11
N VAL A 56 7.03 -3.02 -1.27
CA VAL A 56 5.97 -3.94 -1.68
C VAL A 56 4.67 -3.50 -1.02
N ALA A 57 3.60 -3.45 -1.79
CA ALA A 57 2.25 -3.19 -1.30
C ALA A 57 1.26 -4.15 -1.95
N VAL A 58 0.23 -4.53 -1.20
CA VAL A 58 -0.88 -5.32 -1.71
C VAL A 58 -2.16 -4.52 -1.54
N ILE A 59 -3.07 -4.60 -2.52
CA ILE A 59 -4.27 -3.77 -2.57
C ILE A 59 -5.43 -4.59 -3.13
N ASP A 60 -6.61 -4.43 -2.53
CA ASP A 60 -7.85 -4.96 -3.07
C ASP A 60 -9.01 -4.04 -2.71
N THR A 61 -9.51 -3.30 -3.70
CA THR A 61 -10.67 -2.42 -3.56
C THR A 61 -11.94 -3.05 -4.13
N SER A 62 -11.89 -4.33 -4.51
CA SER A 62 -13.05 -5.04 -5.05
C SER A 62 -14.04 -5.41 -3.94
N PRO A 63 -15.29 -5.80 -4.30
CA PRO A 63 -16.26 -6.26 -3.31
C PRO A 63 -15.74 -7.48 -2.54
N PRO A 64 -16.11 -7.63 -1.24
CA PRO A 64 -15.61 -8.73 -0.40
C PRO A 64 -15.87 -10.14 -0.94
N ASP A 65 -16.92 -10.33 -1.74
CA ASP A 65 -17.28 -11.60 -2.35
C ASP A 65 -16.60 -11.83 -3.70
N GLN A 66 -15.83 -10.85 -4.19
CA GLN A 66 -15.13 -10.92 -5.47
C GLN A 66 -13.67 -10.53 -5.30
N LYS A 67 -12.99 -11.20 -4.39
CA LYS A 67 -11.59 -10.89 -4.07
C LYS A 67 -10.71 -10.89 -5.31
N ASN A 68 -9.98 -9.81 -5.50
CA ASN A 68 -9.08 -9.62 -6.63
C ASN A 68 -7.88 -8.78 -6.18
N PRO A 69 -6.99 -9.37 -5.34
CA PRO A 69 -5.83 -8.63 -4.86
C PRO A 69 -4.82 -8.42 -5.97
N PHE A 70 -4.16 -7.27 -5.94
CA PHE A 70 -3.01 -7.06 -6.80
C PHE A 70 -1.82 -6.53 -5.99
N VAL A 71 -0.64 -6.69 -6.60
CA VAL A 71 0.63 -6.40 -5.94
C VAL A 71 1.34 -5.31 -6.70
N LEU A 72 1.86 -4.33 -5.96
CA LEU A 72 2.73 -3.30 -6.50
C LEU A 72 4.11 -3.44 -5.88
N VAL A 73 5.13 -3.58 -6.71
CA VAL A 73 6.51 -3.65 -6.28
C VAL A 73 7.26 -2.47 -6.87
N ASN A 74 8.04 -1.78 -6.05
CA ASN A 74 8.80 -0.59 -6.43
C ASN A 74 7.93 0.47 -7.12
N PRO A 75 6.75 0.81 -6.56
CA PRO A 75 5.84 1.74 -7.22
C PRO A 75 6.33 3.17 -7.14
N GLU A 76 6.06 3.95 -8.22
CA GLU A 76 6.27 5.39 -8.19
C GLU A 76 5.17 6.09 -8.98
N ILE A 77 4.80 7.28 -8.52
CA ILE A 77 3.81 8.10 -9.19
C ILE A 77 4.53 8.99 -10.18
N ILE A 78 4.22 8.80 -11.47
CA ILE A 78 4.87 9.54 -12.56
C ILE A 78 4.19 10.89 -12.78
N SER A 79 2.86 10.92 -12.70
CA SER A 79 2.09 12.14 -12.84
C SER A 79 0.78 12.04 -12.06
N GLN A 80 0.19 13.20 -11.77
CA GLN A 80 -1.05 13.25 -11.03
C GLN A 80 -1.88 14.43 -11.47
N LYS A 81 -3.22 14.29 -11.37
CA LYS A 81 -4.18 15.31 -11.76
C LYS A 81 -5.32 15.38 -10.78
N GLY A 82 -5.86 16.60 -10.63
CA GLY A 82 -7.02 16.84 -9.81
C GLY A 82 -6.76 16.67 -8.33
N GLU A 83 -7.80 16.91 -7.55
CA GLU A 83 -7.74 16.79 -6.11
C GLU A 83 -9.07 16.28 -5.60
N THR A 84 -9.02 15.33 -4.69
CA THR A 84 -10.20 14.82 -4.00
C THR A 84 -9.83 14.59 -2.55
N SER A 85 -10.83 14.43 -1.70
CA SER A 85 -10.60 14.18 -0.28
C SER A 85 -11.58 13.14 0.21
N ILE A 86 -11.07 12.18 0.95
CA ILE A 86 -11.92 11.22 1.66
C ILE A 86 -11.40 11.08 3.08
N GLU A 87 -12.27 10.58 3.94
CA GLU A 87 -11.89 10.26 5.30
C GLU A 87 -11.11 8.94 5.27
N GLU A 88 -9.83 9.02 5.66
CA GLU A 88 -8.92 7.86 5.64
C GLU A 88 -8.66 7.34 7.04
N GLY A 89 -8.52 6.01 7.14
CA GLY A 89 -8.00 5.33 8.31
C GLY A 89 -6.82 4.47 7.90
N CYS A 90 -6.12 3.94 8.87
CA CYS A 90 -4.94 3.11 8.64
C CYS A 90 -4.87 1.98 9.65
N LEU A 91 -4.52 0.77 9.20
CA LEU A 91 -4.38 -0.39 10.08
C LEU A 91 -3.30 -0.19 11.15
N SER A 92 -2.27 0.60 10.86
CA SER A 92 -1.20 0.94 11.81
C SER A 92 -1.57 2.09 12.74
N LEU A 93 -2.73 2.72 12.53
CA LEU A 93 -3.21 3.85 13.32
C LEU A 93 -4.69 3.64 13.63
N PRO A 94 -5.03 2.63 14.47
CA PRO A 94 -6.43 2.28 14.74
C PRO A 94 -7.15 3.40 15.50
N GLY A 95 -8.38 3.66 15.09
CA GLY A 95 -9.25 4.66 15.69
C GLY A 95 -9.27 5.99 14.96
N PRO A 96 -8.16 6.75 14.87
CA PRO A 96 -8.17 8.03 14.19
C PRO A 96 -8.52 7.91 12.70
N ARG A 97 -9.31 8.85 12.23
CA ARG A 97 -9.59 9.04 10.81
C ARG A 97 -9.45 10.53 10.51
N ALA A 98 -9.04 10.85 9.30
CA ALA A 98 -8.84 12.23 8.90
C ALA A 98 -9.22 12.43 7.44
N LEU A 99 -9.69 13.63 7.13
CA LEU A 99 -9.98 14.01 5.76
C LEU A 99 -8.65 14.38 5.10
N ILE A 100 -8.21 13.56 4.14
CA ILE A 100 -6.92 13.69 3.48
C ILE A 100 -7.12 14.08 2.02
N ALA A 101 -6.42 15.13 1.58
CA ALA A 101 -6.39 15.53 0.18
C ALA A 101 -5.46 14.61 -0.59
N ARG A 102 -5.97 14.06 -1.70
CA ARG A 102 -5.22 13.16 -2.58
C ARG A 102 -5.44 13.56 -4.03
N ALA A 103 -4.54 13.17 -4.92
CA ALA A 103 -4.79 13.32 -6.34
C ALA A 103 -5.96 12.42 -6.75
N GLU A 104 -6.84 12.95 -7.61
CA GLU A 104 -7.99 12.20 -8.11
C GLU A 104 -7.57 11.13 -9.11
N LYS A 105 -6.56 11.44 -9.92
CA LYS A 105 -6.05 10.56 -10.96
C LYS A 105 -4.53 10.54 -10.90
N ILE A 106 -3.95 9.34 -11.03
CA ILE A 106 -2.49 9.16 -11.05
C ILE A 106 -2.08 8.27 -12.21
N PHE A 107 -0.86 8.46 -12.70
CA PHE A 107 -0.19 7.50 -13.56
C PHE A 107 0.91 6.86 -12.72
N VAL A 108 0.79 5.56 -12.48
CA VAL A 108 1.71 4.81 -11.63
C VAL A 108 2.55 3.86 -12.48
N ARG A 109 3.85 3.80 -12.16
CA ARG A 109 4.80 2.84 -12.71
C ARG A 109 5.27 1.95 -11.58
N ALA A 110 5.26 0.64 -11.82
CA ALA A 110 5.64 -0.34 -10.81
C ALA A 110 6.09 -1.63 -11.49
N GLN A 111 6.27 -2.65 -10.69
CA GLN A 111 6.48 -4.02 -11.16
C GLN A 111 5.44 -4.91 -10.50
N ASP A 112 5.09 -6.02 -11.15
CA ASP A 112 4.20 -7.00 -10.54
C ASP A 112 4.99 -7.95 -9.62
N ALA A 113 4.32 -8.97 -9.09
CA ALA A 113 4.94 -9.92 -8.16
C ALA A 113 6.09 -10.71 -8.78
N GLN A 114 6.16 -10.81 -10.11
CA GLN A 114 7.20 -11.52 -10.83
C GLN A 114 8.27 -10.59 -11.39
N GLY A 115 8.14 -9.28 -11.18
CA GLY A 115 9.11 -8.30 -11.65
C GLY A 115 8.79 -7.73 -13.04
N ASN A 116 7.65 -8.07 -13.62
CA ASN A 116 7.25 -7.54 -14.92
C ASN A 116 6.85 -6.07 -14.81
N PRO A 117 7.22 -5.22 -15.78
CA PRO A 117 6.83 -3.82 -15.75
C PRO A 117 5.31 -3.65 -15.77
N LEU A 118 4.83 -2.67 -15.01
CA LEU A 118 3.42 -2.33 -14.92
C LEU A 118 3.31 -0.81 -14.96
N GLU A 119 2.53 -0.29 -15.92
CA GLU A 119 2.21 1.14 -15.98
C GLU A 119 0.71 1.28 -16.14
N LYS A 120 0.10 2.15 -15.35
CA LYS A 120 -1.35 2.25 -15.34
C LYS A 120 -1.81 3.64 -14.91
N GLU A 121 -2.82 4.16 -15.62
CA GLU A 121 -3.57 5.32 -15.18
C GLU A 121 -4.71 4.83 -14.29
N VAL A 122 -4.85 5.41 -13.12
CA VAL A 122 -5.83 5.00 -12.11
C VAL A 122 -6.52 6.22 -11.55
N GLU A 123 -7.81 6.08 -11.24
CA GLU A 123 -8.59 7.16 -10.64
C GLU A 123 -9.51 6.61 -9.56
N GLY A 124 -10.12 7.53 -8.79
CA GLY A 124 -11.08 7.18 -7.76
C GLY A 124 -10.43 6.53 -6.54
N LEU A 125 -11.17 5.63 -5.89
CA LEU A 125 -10.72 4.98 -4.65
C LEU A 125 -9.39 4.25 -4.82
N LEU A 126 -9.22 3.54 -5.93
CA LEU A 126 -7.97 2.81 -6.18
C LEU A 126 -6.76 3.75 -6.22
N ALA A 127 -6.90 4.92 -6.85
CA ALA A 127 -5.83 5.92 -6.89
C ALA A 127 -5.51 6.43 -5.47
N ILE A 128 -6.52 6.64 -4.65
CA ILE A 128 -6.34 7.09 -3.26
C ILE A 128 -5.60 6.03 -2.44
N VAL A 129 -6.00 4.76 -2.56
CA VAL A 129 -5.37 3.67 -1.81
C VAL A 129 -3.91 3.49 -2.24
N ILE A 130 -3.62 3.56 -3.54
CA ILE A 130 -2.24 3.46 -4.03
C ILE A 130 -1.38 4.59 -3.44
N GLN A 131 -1.87 5.82 -3.43
CA GLN A 131 -1.14 6.96 -2.84
C GLN A 131 -0.88 6.74 -1.35
N HIS A 132 -1.87 6.23 -0.63
CA HIS A 132 -1.73 5.93 0.80
C HIS A 132 -0.64 4.88 1.05
N GLU A 133 -0.62 3.79 0.26
CA GLU A 133 0.39 2.75 0.41
C GLU A 133 1.80 3.23 0.02
N ILE A 134 1.91 4.06 -1.01
CA ILE A 134 3.19 4.65 -1.38
C ILE A 134 3.72 5.56 -0.27
N ASP A 135 2.83 6.28 0.42
CA ASP A 135 3.25 7.06 1.60
C ASP A 135 3.90 6.17 2.64
N HIS A 136 3.32 5.00 2.94
CA HIS A 136 3.93 4.04 3.88
C HIS A 136 5.31 3.59 3.41
N LEU A 137 5.48 3.36 2.11
CA LEU A 137 6.78 2.97 1.55
C LEU A 137 7.81 4.11 1.68
N ASN A 138 7.37 5.34 1.80
CA ASN A 138 8.22 6.50 2.01
C ASN A 138 8.36 6.88 3.50
N GLY A 139 7.83 6.06 4.39
CA GLY A 139 7.92 6.30 5.84
C GLY A 139 6.95 7.36 6.34
N ARG A 140 5.84 7.58 5.66
CA ARG A 140 4.84 8.59 6.01
C ARG A 140 3.53 7.96 6.43
N LEU A 141 2.91 8.56 7.44
CA LEU A 141 1.54 8.24 7.85
C LEU A 141 0.65 9.43 7.49
N PHE A 142 -0.67 9.22 7.42
CA PHE A 142 -1.58 10.30 7.03
C PHE A 142 -1.62 11.46 8.05
N ILE A 143 -1.13 11.24 9.26
CA ILE A 143 -1.05 12.26 10.31
C ILE A 143 0.20 13.14 10.20
N ASP A 144 1.09 12.82 9.30
CA ASP A 144 2.35 13.56 9.14
C ASP A 144 2.16 14.89 8.39
#